data_f9a09af4240f1d6f6666a10ace987dd7
#
_entry.id   f9a09af4240f1d6f6666a10ace987dd7
#
_cell.length_a   1.000
_cell.length_b   1.000
_cell.length_c   1.000
_cell.angle_alpha   90.00
_cell.angle_beta   90.00
_cell.angle_gamma   90.00
#
_symmetry.space_group_name_H-M   'P 1'
#
loop_
_entity.id
_entity.type
_entity.pdbx_description
1 polymer ?
#
loop_
_entity_poly.entity_id
_entity_poly.type
_entity_poly.pdbx_seq_one_letter_code
_entity_poly.pdbx_strand_id
1 'polypeptide(L)'
;MGPGIAAVLTRAGMTVSAFDLSSEQRAKAPQSIKMATGVLTTLGMADRAAGEVTIHADLAAALKGAELVIENVPEKLELKTQVLGEIDRLVSRECVIASDTSGIPITKLQAGNSAPGRIVGMHWSNPPHIIPIIEVVAGRETAPATVTWMTNFVKGLGLIPILVKKDVPGFVENRVLYAVMRECLDLVEQGVIDPEGLDACVSWGIGYKLSVVGPMALLDMAGLDIYQSVGSYLNKELCARGDVSPYVTARTAAGKLGIKTGGGIFDYTPAKISELQSQRAGRLVAVRKALED
;
A
#
# COMPACT_ATOMS: atom_id res chain seq x y z
N MET A 1 8.10 -2.89 2.83
CA MET A 1 7.36 -1.78 3.48
C MET A 1 8.18 -1.21 4.65
N GLY A 2 8.51 -1.98 5.70
CA GLY A 2 9.10 -1.52 6.96
C GLY A 2 10.18 -0.44 6.87
N PRO A 3 11.26 -0.60 6.09
CA PRO A 3 12.29 0.44 5.99
C PRO A 3 11.79 1.80 5.46
N GLY A 4 10.87 1.80 4.51
CA GLY A 4 10.27 3.03 3.98
C GLY A 4 9.37 3.72 5.00
N ILE A 5 8.57 2.95 5.75
CA ILE A 5 7.74 3.44 6.86
C ILE A 5 8.63 4.02 7.95
N ALA A 6 9.68 3.30 8.37
CA ALA A 6 10.64 3.77 9.36
C ALA A 6 11.29 5.10 8.95
N ALA A 7 11.66 5.26 7.67
CA ALA A 7 12.23 6.51 7.16
C ALA A 7 11.23 7.69 7.26
N VAL A 8 9.95 7.48 6.94
CA VAL A 8 8.92 8.52 7.08
C VAL A 8 8.73 8.93 8.54
N LEU A 9 8.61 7.95 9.44
CA LEU A 9 8.41 8.20 10.87
C LEU A 9 9.61 8.93 11.50
N THR A 10 10.82 8.48 11.18
CA THR A 10 12.05 9.11 11.68
C THR A 10 12.17 10.55 11.19
N ARG A 11 11.86 10.79 9.91
CA ARG A 11 11.86 12.12 9.32
C ARG A 11 10.85 13.06 9.99
N ALA A 12 9.74 12.50 10.48
CA ALA A 12 8.76 13.24 11.28
C ALA A 12 9.21 13.47 12.76
N GLY A 13 10.42 13.10 13.12
CA GLY A 13 10.99 13.31 14.46
C GLY A 13 10.66 12.21 15.47
N MET A 14 10.20 11.04 15.02
CA MET A 14 9.82 9.94 15.91
C MET A 14 10.99 9.00 16.20
N THR A 15 11.03 8.46 17.42
CA THR A 15 11.88 7.32 17.76
C THR A 15 11.20 6.04 17.29
N VAL A 16 11.88 5.26 16.47
CA VAL A 16 11.35 4.04 15.84
C VAL A 16 12.13 2.82 16.31
N SER A 17 11.41 1.85 16.89
CA SER A 17 11.93 0.51 17.16
C SER A 17 11.46 -0.42 16.02
N ALA A 18 12.40 -0.97 15.25
CA ALA A 18 12.09 -1.87 14.14
C ALA A 18 12.49 -3.30 14.51
N PHE A 19 11.63 -4.25 14.19
CA PHE A 19 11.85 -5.69 14.40
C PHE A 19 11.56 -6.49 13.14
N ASP A 20 12.38 -7.50 12.87
CA ASP A 20 12.13 -8.53 11.87
C ASP A 20 12.73 -9.85 12.36
N LEU A 21 12.06 -10.98 12.11
CA LEU A 21 12.56 -12.31 12.46
C LEU A 21 13.84 -12.66 11.69
N SER A 22 13.95 -12.22 10.44
CA SER A 22 15.10 -12.50 9.57
C SER A 22 16.30 -11.63 9.93
N SER A 23 17.40 -12.26 10.33
CA SER A 23 18.69 -11.57 10.56
C SER A 23 19.19 -10.89 9.28
N GLU A 24 18.93 -11.47 8.11
CA GLU A 24 19.28 -10.90 6.81
C GLU A 24 18.51 -9.59 6.56
N GLN A 25 17.20 -9.57 6.84
CA GLN A 25 16.39 -8.35 6.70
C GLN A 25 16.83 -7.27 7.67
N ARG A 26 17.13 -7.64 8.93
CA ARG A 26 17.68 -6.70 9.91
C ARG A 26 19.02 -6.09 9.47
N ALA A 27 19.89 -6.89 8.86
CA ALA A 27 21.18 -6.41 8.34
C ALA A 27 21.03 -5.45 7.14
N LYS A 28 20.00 -5.65 6.29
CA LYS A 28 19.71 -4.79 5.12
C LYS A 28 18.95 -3.51 5.48
N ALA A 29 18.24 -3.51 6.60
CA ALA A 29 17.33 -2.42 6.97
C ALA A 29 18.02 -1.04 7.05
N PRO A 30 19.23 -0.85 7.64
CA PRO A 30 19.86 0.46 7.72
C PRO A 30 20.10 1.09 6.35
N GLN A 31 20.61 0.30 5.39
CA GLN A 31 20.84 0.79 4.03
C GLN A 31 19.52 1.14 3.32
N SER A 32 18.49 0.31 3.48
CA SER A 32 17.18 0.56 2.88
C SER A 32 16.49 1.79 3.46
N ILE A 33 16.63 2.04 4.78
CA ILE A 33 16.14 3.24 5.45
C ILE A 33 16.89 4.48 4.93
N LYS A 34 18.22 4.41 4.82
CA LYS A 34 19.02 5.50 4.28
C LYS A 34 18.64 5.87 2.86
N MET A 35 18.37 4.87 1.99
CA MET A 35 17.90 5.11 0.62
C MET A 35 16.53 5.80 0.61
N ALA A 36 15.58 5.32 1.42
CA ALA A 36 14.26 5.93 1.53
C ALA A 36 14.34 7.37 2.06
N THR A 37 15.19 7.64 3.06
CA THR A 37 15.45 9.00 3.58
C THR A 37 16.00 9.93 2.51
N GLY A 38 16.90 9.45 1.64
CA GLY A 38 17.40 10.21 0.50
C GLY A 38 16.28 10.63 -0.47
N VAL A 39 15.33 9.74 -0.73
CA VAL A 39 14.15 10.06 -1.57
C VAL A 39 13.26 11.11 -0.90
N LEU A 40 13.01 10.98 0.41
CA LEU A 40 12.24 11.98 1.17
C LEU A 40 12.90 13.37 1.13
N THR A 41 14.23 13.43 1.16
CA THR A 41 14.97 14.68 0.96
C THR A 41 14.72 15.27 -0.43
N THR A 42 14.75 14.44 -1.47
CA THR A 42 14.45 14.86 -2.85
C THR A 42 13.03 15.38 -3.01
N LEU A 43 12.08 14.82 -2.24
CA LEU A 43 10.69 15.29 -2.19
C LEU A 43 10.51 16.59 -1.40
N GLY A 44 11.56 17.10 -0.73
CA GLY A 44 11.44 18.32 0.07
C GLY A 44 10.71 18.14 1.39
N MET A 45 10.46 16.90 1.82
CA MET A 45 9.82 16.65 3.12
C MET A 45 10.67 17.21 4.25
N ALA A 46 10.03 17.97 5.14
CA ALA A 46 10.70 18.59 6.27
C ALA A 46 11.42 17.56 7.16
N ASP A 47 12.65 17.86 7.54
CA ASP A 47 13.42 17.08 8.50
C ASP A 47 13.17 17.66 9.89
N ARG A 48 12.31 16.99 10.64
CA ARG A 48 12.09 17.33 12.05
C ARG A 48 13.19 16.66 12.84
N ALA A 49 14.22 17.41 13.23
CA ALA A 49 15.41 16.88 13.90
C ALA A 49 15.09 15.89 15.03
N ALA A 50 15.95 14.87 15.19
CA ALA A 50 16.03 13.92 16.27
C ALA A 50 15.22 12.63 16.22
N GLY A 51 14.64 12.23 15.09
CA GLY A 51 14.11 10.87 14.95
C GLY A 51 15.25 9.84 14.79
N GLU A 52 15.16 8.72 15.51
CA GLU A 52 16.16 7.64 15.46
C GLU A 52 15.48 6.30 15.16
N VAL A 53 16.22 5.40 14.49
CA VAL A 53 15.76 4.01 14.29
C VAL A 53 16.70 3.07 15.03
N THR A 54 16.12 2.26 15.92
CA THR A 54 16.82 1.12 16.54
C THR A 54 16.26 -0.18 15.97
N ILE A 55 17.15 -1.09 15.56
CA ILE A 55 16.77 -2.39 15.01
C ILE A 55 16.96 -3.45 16.07
N HIS A 56 15.88 -4.17 16.40
CA HIS A 56 15.84 -5.18 17.44
C HIS A 56 15.82 -6.60 16.87
N ALA A 57 16.44 -7.54 17.57
CA ALA A 57 16.34 -8.98 17.30
C ALA A 57 15.29 -9.66 18.17
N ASP A 58 14.77 -8.96 19.19
CA ASP A 58 13.76 -9.42 20.13
C ASP A 58 12.51 -8.53 20.03
N LEU A 59 11.34 -9.18 19.93
CA LEU A 59 10.06 -8.48 19.76
C LEU A 59 9.68 -7.70 21.02
N ALA A 60 9.87 -8.27 22.21
CA ALA A 60 9.49 -7.60 23.46
C ALA A 60 10.33 -6.34 23.70
N ALA A 61 11.64 -6.40 23.35
CA ALA A 61 12.52 -5.24 23.41
C ALA A 61 12.07 -4.14 22.43
N ALA A 62 11.65 -4.51 21.22
CA ALA A 62 11.15 -3.57 20.23
C ALA A 62 9.83 -2.89 20.65
N LEU A 63 8.98 -3.60 21.38
CA LEU A 63 7.66 -3.12 21.79
C LEU A 63 7.66 -2.33 23.10
N LYS A 64 8.79 -2.29 23.80
CA LYS A 64 8.90 -1.61 25.10
C LYS A 64 8.59 -0.11 24.98
N GLY A 65 7.53 0.33 25.65
CA GLY A 65 7.11 1.74 25.66
C GLY A 65 6.50 2.24 24.35
N ALA A 66 6.12 1.34 23.44
CA ALA A 66 5.48 1.73 22.17
C ALA A 66 4.11 2.37 22.41
N GLU A 67 3.89 3.52 21.79
CA GLU A 67 2.58 4.20 21.71
C GLU A 67 1.78 3.79 20.48
N LEU A 68 2.49 3.40 19.41
CA LEU A 68 1.96 2.88 18.17
C LEU A 68 2.80 1.68 17.73
N VAL A 69 2.15 0.61 17.34
CA VAL A 69 2.77 -0.52 16.64
C VAL A 69 2.20 -0.61 15.25
N ILE A 70 3.05 -0.70 14.23
CA ILE A 70 2.66 -0.91 12.83
C ILE A 70 3.09 -2.31 12.44
N GLU A 71 2.13 -3.23 12.30
CA GLU A 71 2.34 -4.60 11.87
C GLU A 71 2.33 -4.66 10.33
N ASN A 72 3.41 -5.17 9.74
CA ASN A 72 3.56 -5.37 8.30
C ASN A 72 4.20 -6.72 7.93
N VAL A 73 3.82 -7.77 8.69
CA VAL A 73 4.18 -9.16 8.36
C VAL A 73 3.45 -9.65 7.10
N PRO A 74 3.87 -10.77 6.47
CA PRO A 74 3.24 -11.27 5.25
C PRO A 74 1.72 -11.41 5.33
N GLU A 75 1.05 -11.19 4.20
CA GLU A 75 -0.41 -11.11 4.05
C GLU A 75 -1.07 -12.50 4.19
N LYS A 76 -1.10 -13.01 5.43
CA LYS A 76 -1.72 -14.28 5.83
C LYS A 76 -2.50 -14.05 7.11
N LEU A 77 -3.81 -14.33 7.09
CA LEU A 77 -4.72 -14.06 8.20
C LEU A 77 -4.23 -14.68 9.52
N GLU A 78 -3.88 -15.97 9.49
CA GLU A 78 -3.46 -16.72 10.68
C GLU A 78 -2.18 -16.13 11.27
N LEU A 79 -1.20 -15.79 10.43
CA LEU A 79 0.07 -15.19 10.86
C LEU A 79 -0.17 -13.81 11.48
N LYS A 80 -0.95 -12.95 10.81
CA LYS A 80 -1.26 -11.61 11.32
C LYS A 80 -2.03 -11.69 12.64
N THR A 81 -3.03 -12.55 12.74
CA THR A 81 -3.79 -12.74 13.97
C THR A 81 -2.90 -13.23 15.12
N GLN A 82 -1.99 -14.17 14.86
CA GLN A 82 -1.03 -14.64 15.84
C GLN A 82 -0.12 -13.50 16.32
N VAL A 83 0.49 -12.75 15.40
CA VAL A 83 1.42 -11.65 15.72
C VAL A 83 0.69 -10.53 16.46
N LEU A 84 -0.52 -10.16 16.03
CA LEU A 84 -1.32 -9.15 16.72
C LEU A 84 -1.67 -9.59 18.16
N GLY A 85 -1.96 -10.87 18.37
CA GLY A 85 -2.17 -11.44 19.72
C GLY A 85 -0.90 -11.45 20.58
N GLU A 86 0.30 -11.60 19.99
CA GLU A 86 1.57 -11.43 20.71
C GLU A 86 1.80 -9.97 21.10
N ILE A 87 1.61 -9.04 20.17
CA ILE A 87 1.71 -7.61 20.40
C ILE A 87 0.74 -7.16 21.50
N ASP A 88 -0.52 -7.59 21.44
CA ASP A 88 -1.57 -7.24 22.40
C ASP A 88 -1.17 -7.56 23.85
N ARG A 89 -0.42 -8.64 24.07
CA ARG A 89 0.08 -9.05 25.41
C ARG A 89 1.29 -8.27 25.89
N LEU A 90 2.07 -7.67 24.98
CA LEU A 90 3.37 -7.06 25.30
C LEU A 90 3.29 -5.54 25.41
N VAL A 91 2.29 -4.91 24.85
CA VAL A 91 2.15 -3.45 24.84
C VAL A 91 1.12 -2.96 25.86
N SER A 92 1.20 -1.68 26.23
CA SER A 92 0.23 -1.06 27.14
C SER A 92 -1.18 -1.03 26.52
N ARG A 93 -2.21 -0.87 27.35
CA ARG A 93 -3.61 -0.79 26.90
C ARG A 93 -3.90 0.44 26.05
N GLU A 94 -3.11 1.49 26.21
CA GLU A 94 -3.21 2.76 25.50
C GLU A 94 -2.51 2.73 24.13
N CYS A 95 -1.63 1.75 23.90
CA CYS A 95 -0.90 1.61 22.64
C CYS A 95 -1.87 1.29 21.50
N VAL A 96 -1.84 2.08 20.45
CA VAL A 96 -2.59 1.79 19.22
C VAL A 96 -1.86 0.72 18.41
N ILE A 97 -2.60 -0.25 17.91
CA ILE A 97 -2.07 -1.33 17.07
C ILE A 97 -2.63 -1.16 15.66
N ALA A 98 -1.76 -0.86 14.73
CA ALA A 98 -2.09 -0.66 13.32
C ALA A 98 -1.62 -1.85 12.49
N SER A 99 -2.46 -2.35 11.58
CA SER A 99 -2.03 -3.34 10.59
C SER A 99 -1.86 -2.69 9.23
N ASP A 100 -0.72 -2.93 8.58
CA ASP A 100 -0.44 -2.56 7.18
C ASP A 100 -0.92 -3.66 6.23
N THR A 101 -2.03 -4.33 6.57
CA THR A 101 -2.67 -5.29 5.67
C THR A 101 -3.18 -4.59 4.43
N SER A 102 -2.98 -5.24 3.28
CA SER A 102 -3.42 -4.71 1.98
C SER A 102 -4.86 -5.06 1.61
N GLY A 103 -5.49 -5.97 2.36
CA GLY A 103 -6.84 -6.39 1.97
C GLY A 103 -7.58 -7.29 2.94
N ILE A 104 -6.93 -7.78 4.00
CA ILE A 104 -7.61 -8.56 5.03
C ILE A 104 -8.45 -7.59 5.88
N PRO A 105 -9.78 -7.81 6.01
CA PRO A 105 -10.63 -6.98 6.86
C PRO A 105 -10.10 -6.87 8.29
N ILE A 106 -10.02 -5.64 8.80
CA ILE A 106 -9.54 -5.38 10.17
C ILE A 106 -10.42 -6.09 11.21
N THR A 107 -11.72 -6.20 10.95
CA THR A 107 -12.65 -6.98 11.76
C THR A 107 -12.17 -8.43 11.98
N LYS A 108 -11.53 -9.06 10.98
CA LYS A 108 -10.98 -10.41 11.13
C LYS A 108 -9.70 -10.41 11.97
N LEU A 109 -8.90 -9.37 11.86
CA LEU A 109 -7.65 -9.20 12.59
C LEU A 109 -7.87 -8.86 14.08
N GLN A 110 -9.02 -8.32 14.42
CA GLN A 110 -9.42 -8.02 15.80
C GLN A 110 -9.71 -9.27 16.63
N ALA A 111 -9.99 -10.41 16.00
CA ALA A 111 -10.38 -11.63 16.66
C ALA A 111 -9.31 -12.11 17.66
N GLY A 112 -9.74 -12.40 18.90
CA GLY A 112 -8.85 -12.90 19.95
C GLY A 112 -7.97 -11.87 20.65
N ASN A 113 -8.07 -10.58 20.30
CA ASN A 113 -7.36 -9.52 21.01
C ASN A 113 -8.14 -9.05 22.23
N SER A 114 -7.42 -8.71 23.30
CA SER A 114 -8.03 -8.33 24.60
C SER A 114 -8.64 -6.93 24.58
N ALA A 115 -8.21 -6.07 23.67
CA ALA A 115 -8.67 -4.70 23.51
C ALA A 115 -8.81 -4.35 22.01
N PRO A 116 -9.79 -4.95 21.30
CA PRO A 116 -9.92 -4.78 19.85
C PRO A 116 -10.21 -3.33 19.41
N GLY A 117 -10.73 -2.50 20.33
CA GLY A 117 -11.00 -1.09 20.05
C GLY A 117 -9.79 -0.23 19.68
N ARG A 118 -8.57 -0.68 20.05
CA ARG A 118 -7.31 -0.01 19.70
C ARG A 118 -6.67 -0.49 18.39
N ILE A 119 -7.29 -1.48 17.72
CA ILE A 119 -6.79 -2.05 16.48
C ILE A 119 -7.43 -1.33 15.31
N VAL A 120 -6.59 -0.86 14.37
CA VAL A 120 -7.00 -0.09 13.19
C VAL A 120 -6.16 -0.49 11.98
N GLY A 121 -6.71 -0.40 10.78
CA GLY A 121 -5.93 -0.49 9.54
C GLY A 121 -5.17 0.80 9.26
N MET A 122 -3.91 0.67 8.90
CA MET A 122 -3.05 1.75 8.42
C MET A 122 -2.35 1.25 7.15
N HIS A 123 -3.11 1.15 6.06
CA HIS A 123 -2.60 0.60 4.81
C HIS A 123 -1.76 1.62 4.06
N TRP A 124 -0.48 1.32 3.92
CA TRP A 124 0.50 2.13 3.20
C TRP A 124 0.59 1.69 1.75
N SER A 125 0.43 2.64 0.84
CA SER A 125 0.67 2.38 -0.59
C SER A 125 2.16 2.24 -0.89
N ASN A 126 2.53 1.32 -1.80
CA ASN A 126 3.93 0.99 -2.08
C ASN A 126 4.47 1.76 -3.31
N PRO A 127 5.57 2.51 -3.19
CA PRO A 127 6.52 2.65 -2.06
C PRO A 127 6.06 3.65 -0.98
N PRO A 128 6.12 3.27 0.33
CA PRO A 128 5.50 4.04 1.40
C PRO A 128 6.15 5.40 1.66
N HIS A 129 7.39 5.60 1.23
CA HIS A 129 8.11 6.87 1.33
C HIS A 129 7.91 7.79 0.11
N ILE A 130 7.16 7.33 -0.92
CA ILE A 130 6.87 8.15 -2.12
C ILE A 130 5.38 8.43 -2.23
N ILE A 131 4.54 7.41 -2.08
CA ILE A 131 3.08 7.56 -2.21
C ILE A 131 2.52 8.17 -0.92
N PRO A 132 1.86 9.36 -1.00
CA PRO A 132 1.51 10.11 0.21
C PRO A 132 0.20 9.68 0.88
N ILE A 133 -0.56 8.73 0.32
CA ILE A 133 -1.84 8.31 0.89
C ILE A 133 -1.68 7.17 1.90
N ILE A 134 -2.53 7.17 2.92
CA ILE A 134 -2.71 6.06 3.86
C ILE A 134 -4.21 5.83 4.05
N GLU A 135 -4.67 4.61 3.78
CA GLU A 135 -6.03 4.22 4.11
C GLU A 135 -6.13 3.91 5.60
N VAL A 136 -6.96 4.68 6.30
CA VAL A 136 -7.32 4.45 7.71
C VAL A 136 -8.61 3.65 7.73
N VAL A 137 -8.55 2.41 8.18
CA VAL A 137 -9.65 1.44 8.09
C VAL A 137 -10.10 1.01 9.48
N ALA A 138 -11.35 1.29 9.82
CA ALA A 138 -11.95 0.81 11.05
C ALA A 138 -12.47 -0.62 10.87
N GLY A 139 -12.09 -1.56 11.75
CA GLY A 139 -12.83 -2.80 11.93
C GLY A 139 -14.10 -2.57 12.76
N ARG A 140 -14.91 -3.62 12.91
CA ARG A 140 -16.19 -3.52 13.62
C ARG A 140 -16.06 -3.01 15.05
N GLU A 141 -14.97 -3.37 15.73
CA GLU A 141 -14.73 -3.05 17.13
C GLU A 141 -13.75 -1.88 17.33
N THR A 142 -13.20 -1.29 16.24
CA THR A 142 -12.30 -0.15 16.35
C THR A 142 -13.03 1.03 16.98
N ALA A 143 -12.48 1.55 18.07
CA ALA A 143 -13.05 2.70 18.75
C ALA A 143 -12.97 3.97 17.87
N PRO A 144 -14.02 4.82 17.85
CA PRO A 144 -13.98 6.08 17.10
C PRO A 144 -12.79 6.99 17.46
N ALA A 145 -12.41 6.97 18.74
CA ALA A 145 -11.22 7.71 19.21
C ALA A 145 -9.93 7.21 18.54
N THR A 146 -9.78 5.90 18.34
CA THR A 146 -8.62 5.30 17.64
C THR A 146 -8.57 5.73 16.18
N VAL A 147 -9.72 5.76 15.50
CA VAL A 147 -9.81 6.25 14.11
C VAL A 147 -9.42 7.72 14.01
N THR A 148 -9.93 8.54 14.92
CA THR A 148 -9.62 9.97 14.98
C THR A 148 -8.14 10.19 15.26
N TRP A 149 -7.59 9.47 16.23
CA TRP A 149 -6.17 9.51 16.58
C TRP A 149 -5.30 9.14 15.38
N MET A 150 -5.58 8.00 14.71
CA MET A 150 -4.83 7.55 13.54
C MET A 150 -4.91 8.55 12.38
N THR A 151 -6.10 9.10 12.12
CA THR A 151 -6.29 10.11 11.08
C THR A 151 -5.43 11.34 11.34
N ASN A 152 -5.40 11.83 12.58
CA ASN A 152 -4.59 12.97 12.98
C ASN A 152 -3.08 12.64 12.95
N PHE A 153 -2.72 11.43 13.36
CA PHE A 153 -1.35 10.94 13.28
C PHE A 153 -0.83 10.98 11.83
N VAL A 154 -1.59 10.43 10.88
CA VAL A 154 -1.23 10.44 9.45
C VAL A 154 -1.08 11.87 8.92
N LYS A 155 -2.00 12.79 9.26
CA LYS A 155 -1.86 14.21 8.93
C LYS A 155 -0.60 14.83 9.54
N GLY A 156 -0.27 14.46 10.77
CA GLY A 156 0.94 14.89 11.47
C GLY A 156 2.23 14.46 10.77
N LEU A 157 2.21 13.36 10.01
CA LEU A 157 3.31 12.92 9.15
C LEU A 157 3.45 13.76 7.86
N GLY A 158 2.50 14.64 7.55
CA GLY A 158 2.42 15.34 6.27
C GLY A 158 1.88 14.43 5.15
N LEU A 159 1.13 13.38 5.50
CA LEU A 159 0.52 12.45 4.57
C LEU A 159 -1.01 12.64 4.52
N ILE A 160 -1.63 12.06 3.51
CA ILE A 160 -3.05 12.19 3.21
C ILE A 160 -3.81 10.98 3.77
N PRO A 161 -4.58 11.10 4.88
CA PRO A 161 -5.40 10.01 5.37
C PRO A 161 -6.66 9.86 4.53
N ILE A 162 -6.92 8.65 4.07
CA ILE A 162 -8.15 8.25 3.39
C ILE A 162 -8.98 7.41 4.35
N LEU A 163 -10.07 7.96 4.87
CA LEU A 163 -10.95 7.24 5.79
C LEU A 163 -11.83 6.25 5.03
N VAL A 164 -11.58 4.95 5.24
CA VAL A 164 -12.39 3.87 4.69
C VAL A 164 -13.55 3.58 5.65
N LYS A 165 -14.76 3.94 5.26
CA LYS A 165 -15.96 3.90 6.13
C LYS A 165 -16.53 2.51 6.35
N LYS A 166 -16.16 1.51 5.53
CA LYS A 166 -16.60 0.12 5.65
C LYS A 166 -15.42 -0.80 5.45
N ASP A 167 -15.24 -1.71 6.36
CA ASP A 167 -14.21 -2.74 6.37
C ASP A 167 -14.53 -3.84 5.34
N VAL A 168 -14.15 -3.60 4.09
CA VAL A 168 -14.35 -4.53 2.98
C VAL A 168 -13.02 -5.11 2.50
N PRO A 169 -12.99 -6.36 1.98
CA PRO A 169 -11.77 -6.94 1.42
C PRO A 169 -11.16 -6.06 0.34
N GLY A 170 -9.84 -5.79 0.44
CA GLY A 170 -9.10 -4.96 -0.53
C GLY A 170 -9.32 -3.46 -0.39
N PHE A 171 -10.06 -3.00 0.60
CA PHE A 171 -10.34 -1.59 0.91
C PHE A 171 -10.78 -0.78 -0.31
N VAL A 172 -10.20 0.38 -0.58
CA VAL A 172 -10.55 1.21 -1.76
C VAL A 172 -9.48 1.09 -2.83
N GLU A 173 -8.21 1.35 -2.50
CA GLU A 173 -7.11 1.38 -3.47
C GLU A 173 -7.00 0.06 -4.24
N ASN A 174 -6.89 -1.07 -3.53
CA ASN A 174 -6.76 -2.37 -4.17
C ASN A 174 -8.02 -2.78 -4.94
N ARG A 175 -9.21 -2.46 -4.46
CA ARG A 175 -10.44 -2.79 -5.19
C ARG A 175 -10.50 -2.10 -6.55
N VAL A 176 -10.16 -0.81 -6.61
CA VAL A 176 -10.11 -0.06 -7.87
C VAL A 176 -9.01 -0.59 -8.77
N LEU A 177 -7.79 -0.78 -8.22
CA LEU A 177 -6.65 -1.28 -8.97
C LEU A 177 -6.92 -2.66 -9.57
N TYR A 178 -7.48 -3.60 -8.79
CA TYR A 178 -7.79 -4.95 -9.28
C TYR A 178 -8.95 -4.98 -10.27
N ALA A 179 -9.90 -4.05 -10.19
CA ALA A 179 -10.93 -3.90 -11.21
C ALA A 179 -10.32 -3.49 -12.57
N VAL A 180 -9.40 -2.51 -12.56
CA VAL A 180 -8.64 -2.11 -13.76
C VAL A 180 -7.80 -3.26 -14.29
N MET A 181 -7.01 -3.93 -13.42
CA MET A 181 -6.16 -5.06 -13.85
C MET A 181 -6.95 -6.23 -14.40
N ARG A 182 -8.13 -6.54 -13.85
CA ARG A 182 -8.99 -7.60 -14.34
C ARG A 182 -9.43 -7.32 -15.78
N GLU A 183 -9.86 -6.12 -16.08
CA GLU A 183 -10.22 -5.68 -17.41
C GLU A 183 -9.01 -5.71 -18.37
N CYS A 184 -7.87 -5.17 -17.92
CA CYS A 184 -6.64 -5.19 -18.70
C CYS A 184 -6.21 -6.61 -19.11
N LEU A 185 -6.25 -7.54 -18.17
CA LEU A 185 -5.90 -8.95 -18.44
C LEU A 185 -6.86 -9.60 -19.41
N ASP A 186 -8.14 -9.31 -19.30
CA ASP A 186 -9.19 -9.84 -20.18
C ASP A 186 -8.99 -9.38 -21.62
N LEU A 187 -8.72 -8.08 -21.83
CA LEU A 187 -8.46 -7.52 -23.16
C LEU A 187 -7.23 -8.15 -23.84
N VAL A 188 -6.15 -8.39 -23.06
CA VAL A 188 -4.95 -9.08 -23.58
C VAL A 188 -5.23 -10.54 -23.87
N GLU A 189 -5.98 -11.23 -23.00
CA GLU A 189 -6.34 -12.66 -23.17
C GLU A 189 -7.21 -12.88 -24.41
N GLN A 190 -8.12 -11.95 -24.68
CA GLN A 190 -8.96 -11.97 -25.89
C GLN A 190 -8.21 -11.54 -27.17
N GLY A 191 -6.97 -11.08 -27.07
CA GLY A 191 -6.19 -10.59 -28.21
C GLY A 191 -6.66 -9.25 -28.76
N VAL A 192 -7.39 -8.46 -27.99
CA VAL A 192 -7.85 -7.12 -28.40
C VAL A 192 -6.65 -6.18 -28.54
N ILE A 193 -5.65 -6.33 -27.67
CA ILE A 193 -4.44 -5.51 -27.65
C ILE A 193 -3.27 -6.32 -27.07
N ASP A 194 -2.02 -6.00 -27.49
CA ASP A 194 -0.82 -6.54 -26.85
C ASP A 194 -0.52 -5.85 -25.51
N PRO A 195 0.30 -6.46 -24.63
CA PRO A 195 0.60 -5.89 -23.32
C PRO A 195 1.28 -4.52 -23.38
N GLU A 196 2.16 -4.28 -24.36
CA GLU A 196 2.86 -3.01 -24.56
C GLU A 196 1.90 -1.88 -24.93
N GLY A 197 1.00 -2.14 -25.85
CA GLY A 197 -0.03 -1.20 -26.28
C GLY A 197 -1.02 -0.90 -25.16
N LEU A 198 -1.39 -1.93 -24.36
CA LEU A 198 -2.25 -1.76 -23.20
C LEU A 198 -1.61 -0.85 -22.15
N ASP A 199 -0.34 -1.11 -21.78
CA ASP A 199 0.40 -0.29 -20.82
C ASP A 199 0.47 1.17 -21.28
N ALA A 200 0.72 1.42 -22.57
CA ALA A 200 0.74 2.77 -23.15
C ALA A 200 -0.65 3.43 -23.05
N CYS A 201 -1.72 2.71 -23.45
CA CYS A 201 -3.09 3.21 -23.41
C CYS A 201 -3.54 3.58 -21.99
N VAL A 202 -3.29 2.69 -21.02
CA VAL A 202 -3.69 2.92 -19.62
C VAL A 202 -2.85 4.05 -19.01
N SER A 203 -1.53 4.06 -19.20
CA SER A 203 -0.66 5.08 -18.60
C SER A 203 -0.94 6.48 -19.15
N TRP A 204 -1.03 6.63 -20.48
CA TRP A 204 -1.20 7.93 -21.12
C TRP A 204 -2.66 8.36 -21.31
N GLY A 205 -3.58 7.42 -21.42
CA GLY A 205 -5.00 7.70 -21.57
C GLY A 205 -5.71 7.88 -20.23
N ILE A 206 -5.66 6.89 -19.36
CA ILE A 206 -6.41 6.82 -18.10
C ILE A 206 -5.59 7.39 -16.96
N GLY A 207 -4.40 6.85 -16.71
CA GLY A 207 -3.54 7.23 -15.59
C GLY A 207 -3.16 8.72 -15.60
N TYR A 208 -2.84 9.25 -16.77
CA TYR A 208 -2.53 10.67 -16.96
C TYR A 208 -3.69 11.58 -16.55
N LYS A 209 -4.92 11.25 -16.95
CA LYS A 209 -6.11 12.02 -16.55
C LYS A 209 -6.39 11.90 -15.04
N LEU A 210 -6.34 10.67 -14.53
CA LEU A 210 -6.65 10.41 -13.13
C LEU A 210 -5.59 10.94 -12.15
N SER A 211 -4.38 11.26 -12.62
CA SER A 211 -3.39 11.94 -11.79
C SER A 211 -3.74 13.40 -11.49
N VAL A 212 -4.58 14.02 -12.31
CA VAL A 212 -4.96 15.43 -12.18
C VAL A 212 -6.38 15.60 -11.66
N VAL A 213 -7.29 14.70 -12.04
CA VAL A 213 -8.71 14.77 -11.67
C VAL A 213 -9.16 13.41 -11.17
N GLY A 214 -9.72 13.36 -9.96
CA GLY A 214 -10.25 12.12 -9.39
C GLY A 214 -11.45 11.58 -10.20
N PRO A 215 -11.73 10.26 -10.16
CA PRO A 215 -12.74 9.62 -11.02
C PRO A 215 -14.15 10.18 -10.81
N MET A 216 -14.53 10.59 -9.60
CA MET A 216 -15.86 11.16 -9.36
C MET A 216 -16.01 12.57 -9.98
N ALA A 217 -15.00 13.41 -9.83
CA ALA A 217 -15.00 14.71 -10.47
C ALA A 217 -14.93 14.59 -12.01
N LEU A 218 -14.22 13.59 -12.53
CA LEU A 218 -14.18 13.32 -13.97
C LEU A 218 -15.57 12.95 -14.51
N LEU A 219 -16.38 12.20 -13.75
CA LEU A 219 -17.77 11.89 -14.12
C LEU A 219 -18.64 13.16 -14.18
N ASP A 220 -18.53 14.04 -13.19
CA ASP A 220 -19.26 15.31 -13.18
C ASP A 220 -18.85 16.21 -14.35
N MET A 221 -17.56 16.27 -14.67
CA MET A 221 -17.04 17.04 -15.82
C MET A 221 -17.53 16.50 -17.17
N ALA A 222 -17.67 15.17 -17.30
CA ALA A 222 -18.14 14.54 -18.52
C ALA A 222 -19.67 14.62 -18.68
N GLY A 223 -20.40 14.72 -17.57
CA GLY A 223 -21.85 14.68 -17.50
C GLY A 223 -22.38 13.30 -17.10
N LEU A 224 -23.19 13.26 -16.05
CA LEU A 224 -23.79 12.02 -15.54
C LEU A 224 -24.77 11.38 -16.52
N ASP A 225 -25.43 12.17 -17.36
CA ASP A 225 -26.29 11.72 -18.46
C ASP A 225 -25.50 10.96 -19.53
N ILE A 226 -24.31 11.44 -19.88
CA ILE A 226 -23.38 10.76 -20.78
C ILE A 226 -22.94 9.42 -20.17
N TYR A 227 -22.54 9.43 -18.89
CA TYR A 227 -22.18 8.20 -18.20
C TYR A 227 -23.36 7.22 -18.11
N GLN A 228 -24.57 7.68 -17.82
CA GLN A 228 -25.77 6.85 -17.79
C GLN A 228 -26.01 6.19 -19.15
N SER A 229 -25.88 6.94 -20.24
CA SER A 229 -26.06 6.44 -21.62
C SER A 229 -25.01 5.37 -21.95
N VAL A 230 -23.72 5.70 -21.79
CA VAL A 230 -22.62 4.78 -22.14
C VAL A 230 -22.59 3.58 -21.19
N GLY A 231 -22.71 3.79 -19.89
CA GLY A 231 -22.66 2.74 -18.87
C GLY A 231 -23.82 1.75 -18.99
N SER A 232 -24.96 2.16 -19.56
CA SER A 232 -26.13 1.29 -19.75
C SER A 232 -25.86 0.07 -20.65
N TYR A 233 -24.93 0.19 -21.59
CA TYR A 233 -24.53 -0.92 -22.46
C TYR A 233 -23.10 -1.41 -22.12
N LEU A 234 -22.12 -0.50 -21.91
CA LEU A 234 -20.73 -0.87 -21.74
C LEU A 234 -20.47 -1.70 -20.47
N ASN A 235 -21.14 -1.39 -19.36
CA ASN A 235 -20.96 -2.14 -18.10
C ASN A 235 -21.34 -3.62 -18.21
N LYS A 236 -22.14 -4.01 -19.21
CA LYS A 236 -22.53 -5.40 -19.47
C LYS A 236 -21.44 -6.20 -20.19
N GLU A 237 -20.58 -5.49 -20.90
CA GLU A 237 -19.50 -6.06 -21.72
C GLU A 237 -18.17 -6.13 -20.96
N LEU A 238 -18.05 -5.42 -19.83
CA LEU A 238 -16.83 -5.43 -19.02
C LEU A 238 -16.63 -6.77 -18.33
N CYS A 239 -15.36 -7.13 -18.12
CA CYS A 239 -14.97 -8.37 -17.46
C CYS A 239 -15.58 -8.49 -16.05
N ALA A 240 -16.43 -9.51 -15.84
CA ALA A 240 -17.05 -9.83 -14.55
C ALA A 240 -16.43 -11.07 -13.86
N ARG A 241 -15.28 -11.54 -14.33
CA ARG A 241 -14.57 -12.72 -13.84
C ARG A 241 -14.34 -12.67 -12.32
N GLY A 242 -14.65 -13.76 -11.63
CA GLY A 242 -14.39 -13.91 -10.19
C GLY A 242 -13.14 -14.74 -9.85
N ASP A 243 -12.50 -15.35 -10.86
CA ASP A 243 -11.28 -16.17 -10.75
C ASP A 243 -10.06 -15.43 -11.29
N VAL A 244 -8.88 -16.06 -11.14
CA VAL A 244 -7.63 -15.55 -11.71
C VAL A 244 -7.57 -15.90 -13.19
N SER A 245 -7.23 -14.92 -14.05
CA SER A 245 -7.09 -15.11 -15.50
C SER A 245 -6.20 -16.31 -15.85
N PRO A 246 -6.59 -17.19 -16.78
CA PRO A 246 -5.74 -18.24 -17.33
C PRO A 246 -4.42 -17.73 -17.88
N TYR A 247 -4.40 -16.52 -18.41
CA TYR A 247 -3.17 -15.86 -18.87
C TYR A 247 -2.13 -15.71 -17.74
N VAL A 248 -2.56 -15.42 -16.51
CA VAL A 248 -1.69 -15.32 -15.33
C VAL A 248 -1.35 -16.70 -14.78
N THR A 249 -2.35 -17.59 -14.62
CA THR A 249 -2.14 -18.92 -14.02
C THR A 249 -1.19 -19.78 -14.84
N ALA A 250 -1.26 -19.72 -16.17
CA ALA A 250 -0.35 -20.44 -17.06
C ALA A 250 1.11 -19.95 -16.88
N ARG A 251 1.32 -18.63 -16.75
CA ARG A 251 2.67 -18.08 -16.52
C ARG A 251 3.21 -18.48 -15.16
N THR A 252 2.37 -18.40 -14.13
CA THR A 252 2.74 -18.80 -12.77
C THR A 252 3.12 -20.28 -12.70
N ALA A 253 2.35 -21.15 -13.35
CA ALA A 253 2.66 -22.57 -13.44
C ALA A 253 3.97 -22.86 -14.19
N ALA A 254 4.32 -22.02 -15.17
CA ALA A 254 5.60 -22.09 -15.89
C ALA A 254 6.78 -21.45 -15.14
N GLY A 255 6.60 -21.01 -13.88
CA GLY A 255 7.64 -20.34 -13.09
C GLY A 255 7.96 -18.90 -13.52
N LYS A 256 7.18 -18.33 -14.44
CA LYS A 256 7.31 -16.94 -14.90
C LYS A 256 6.58 -15.99 -13.93
N LEU A 257 7.27 -15.60 -12.86
CA LEU A 257 6.69 -14.83 -11.74
C LEU A 257 7.01 -13.32 -11.81
N GLY A 258 7.39 -12.81 -12.98
CA GLY A 258 7.76 -11.43 -13.19
C GLY A 258 9.23 -11.13 -12.93
N ILE A 259 9.54 -9.92 -12.50
CA ILE A 259 10.90 -9.40 -12.28
C ILE A 259 11.75 -10.34 -11.40
N LYS A 260 11.17 -10.94 -10.38
CA LYS A 260 11.89 -11.83 -9.43
C LYS A 260 12.43 -13.12 -10.06
N THR A 261 11.92 -13.52 -11.22
CA THR A 261 12.36 -14.71 -11.97
C THR A 261 12.91 -14.37 -13.36
N GLY A 262 13.05 -13.07 -13.69
CA GLY A 262 13.52 -12.60 -14.99
C GLY A 262 12.53 -12.73 -16.12
N GLY A 263 11.30 -13.19 -15.86
CA GLY A 263 10.24 -13.32 -16.86
C GLY A 263 8.86 -13.39 -16.24
N GLY A 264 7.87 -12.83 -16.94
CA GLY A 264 6.47 -12.76 -16.52
C GLY A 264 5.57 -12.51 -17.71
N ILE A 265 4.88 -11.37 -17.73
CA ILE A 265 4.23 -10.81 -18.93
C ILE A 265 5.32 -10.39 -19.92
N PHE A 266 6.37 -9.77 -19.42
CA PHE A 266 7.57 -9.38 -20.16
C PHE A 266 8.79 -10.16 -19.71
N ASP A 267 9.85 -10.14 -20.53
CA ASP A 267 11.16 -10.68 -20.18
C ASP A 267 12.08 -9.57 -19.63
N TYR A 268 12.86 -9.90 -18.60
CA TYR A 268 13.68 -8.95 -17.86
C TYR A 268 15.13 -9.43 -17.72
N THR A 269 16.07 -8.60 -18.19
CA THR A 269 17.48 -8.73 -17.83
C THR A 269 17.79 -7.97 -16.53
N PRO A 270 18.86 -8.32 -15.79
CA PRO A 270 19.26 -7.57 -14.60
C PRO A 270 19.45 -6.06 -14.86
N ALA A 271 19.99 -5.68 -16.02
CA ALA A 271 20.17 -4.29 -16.44
C ALA A 271 18.80 -3.59 -16.59
N LYS A 272 17.85 -4.22 -17.30
CA LYS A 272 16.49 -3.68 -17.48
C LYS A 272 15.74 -3.55 -16.16
N ILE A 273 15.94 -4.49 -15.24
CA ILE A 273 15.32 -4.41 -13.87
C ILE A 273 15.85 -3.18 -13.13
N SER A 274 17.17 -2.97 -13.12
CA SER A 274 17.79 -1.81 -12.45
C SER A 274 17.32 -0.49 -13.05
N GLU A 275 17.25 -0.41 -14.38
CA GLU A 275 16.74 0.75 -15.11
C GLU A 275 15.28 1.04 -14.74
N LEU A 276 14.40 0.04 -14.80
CA LEU A 276 12.98 0.18 -14.48
C LEU A 276 12.75 0.63 -13.03
N GLN A 277 13.51 0.09 -12.08
CA GLN A 277 13.40 0.48 -10.67
C GLN A 277 13.80 1.94 -10.46
N SER A 278 14.91 2.37 -11.07
CA SER A 278 15.38 3.76 -11.01
C SER A 278 14.41 4.72 -11.68
N GLN A 279 13.95 4.40 -12.90
CA GLN A 279 12.98 5.22 -13.64
C GLN A 279 11.65 5.33 -12.90
N ARG A 280 11.15 4.22 -12.35
CA ARG A 280 9.90 4.21 -11.58
C ARG A 280 9.98 5.17 -10.38
N ALA A 281 11.04 5.08 -9.58
CA ALA A 281 11.20 5.95 -8.42
C ALA A 281 11.29 7.43 -8.83
N GLY A 282 12.11 7.76 -9.83
CA GLY A 282 12.25 9.13 -10.33
C GLY A 282 10.95 9.71 -10.88
N ARG A 283 10.20 8.93 -11.68
CA ARG A 283 8.90 9.37 -12.23
C ARG A 283 7.85 9.57 -11.14
N LEU A 284 7.75 8.66 -10.15
CA LEU A 284 6.83 8.83 -9.03
C LEU A 284 7.13 10.09 -8.22
N VAL A 285 8.41 10.39 -7.98
CA VAL A 285 8.83 11.63 -7.30
C VAL A 285 8.43 12.86 -8.13
N ALA A 286 8.65 12.84 -9.44
CA ALA A 286 8.28 13.96 -10.31
C ALA A 286 6.76 14.19 -10.37
N VAL A 287 5.97 13.12 -10.48
CA VAL A 287 4.50 13.21 -10.46
C VAL A 287 4.03 13.74 -9.12
N ARG A 288 4.55 13.22 -8.01
CA ARG A 288 4.17 13.70 -6.68
C ARG A 288 4.43 15.19 -6.53
N LYS A 289 5.60 15.69 -6.91
CA LYS A 289 5.90 17.14 -6.88
C LYS A 289 4.91 17.96 -7.70
N ALA A 290 4.60 17.50 -8.91
CA ALA A 290 3.64 18.19 -9.78
C ALA A 290 2.20 18.20 -9.25
N LEU A 291 1.85 17.31 -8.31
CA LEU A 291 0.54 17.26 -7.67
C LEU A 291 0.49 18.04 -6.33
N GLU A 292 1.65 18.32 -5.74
CA GLU A 292 1.77 19.09 -4.49
C GLU A 292 1.93 20.61 -4.75
N ASP A 293 2.35 21.01 -5.99
CA ASP A 293 2.42 22.41 -6.47
C ASP A 293 1.02 22.95 -6.81
#